data_c2e800e8eeec3174275066d6b6f5af4f
#
_entry.id   c2e800e8eeec3174275066d6b6f5af4f
#
_cell.length_a   1.000
_cell.length_b   1.000
_cell.length_c   1.000
_cell.angle_alpha   90.00
_cell.angle_beta   90.00
_cell.angle_gamma   90.00
#
_symmetry.space_group_name_H-M   'P 1'
#
loop_
_entity.id
_entity.type
_entity.pdbx_description
1 polymer ?
#
loop_
_entity_poly.entity_id
_entity_poly.type
_entity_poly.pdbx_seq_one_letter_code
_entity_poly.pdbx_strand_id
1 'polypeptide(L)'
;MKKLIYIFSLILLTSVVMNACKKDLPFYNGDVGIYFLPAIQSSGSAVSDSTLISFAFAKESVKDSIFRLPVQIIGAVSASGREYKLEIDPTSTAKEGVHFDFVNTKFEIKPNQLQDTIKIKFHRTIDIANQRLTLKLNLVSNENFKTVMPGVVTNTTTGAKRSYIGYKIKVDDIFGMPSLWSNYFFGKFSKKKIVLMANVLGLTVSQFNDGGQAFLNKENYFALFVQRYLNDLAAAGQTVYDEDGTPMRMGDNF
;
A
#
# COMPACT_ATOMS: atom_id res chain seq x y z
N MET A 1 57.33 -46.40 16.06
CA MET A 1 56.77 -45.80 17.27
C MET A 1 56.44 -44.32 17.06
N LYS A 2 57.35 -43.44 16.59
CA LYS A 2 57.06 -41.99 16.40
C LYS A 2 55.87 -41.69 15.51
N LYS A 3 55.65 -42.38 14.38
CA LYS A 3 54.51 -42.17 13.49
C LYS A 3 53.16 -42.50 14.15
N LEU A 4 53.12 -43.48 15.04
CA LEU A 4 51.90 -43.87 15.76
C LEU A 4 51.46 -42.78 16.76
N ILE A 5 52.46 -42.14 17.40
CA ILE A 5 52.22 -41.04 18.35
C ILE A 5 51.63 -39.82 17.64
N TYR A 6 52.12 -39.46 16.44
CA TYR A 6 51.53 -38.36 15.65
C TYR A 6 50.09 -38.62 15.19
N ILE A 7 49.80 -39.86 14.81
CA ILE A 7 48.43 -40.25 14.42
C ILE A 7 47.46 -40.16 15.62
N PHE A 8 47.92 -40.63 16.79
CA PHE A 8 47.11 -40.56 18.02
C PHE A 8 46.92 -39.11 18.51
N SER A 9 47.95 -38.26 18.38
CA SER A 9 47.88 -36.82 18.71
C SER A 9 46.93 -36.09 17.75
N LEU A 10 46.91 -36.43 16.46
CA LEU A 10 46.02 -35.81 15.46
C LEU A 10 44.55 -36.20 15.71
N ILE A 11 44.30 -37.47 16.05
CA ILE A 11 42.96 -37.97 16.39
C ILE A 11 42.43 -37.33 17.67
N LEU A 12 43.30 -37.14 18.67
CA LEU A 12 42.95 -36.46 19.93
C LEU A 12 42.64 -34.99 19.68
N LEU A 13 43.38 -34.29 18.82
CA LEU A 13 43.16 -32.91 18.46
C LEU A 13 41.84 -32.70 17.71
N THR A 14 41.50 -33.60 16.78
CA THR A 14 40.23 -33.55 16.03
C THR A 14 39.03 -33.82 16.92
N SER A 15 39.14 -34.71 17.94
CA SER A 15 38.03 -34.99 18.85
C SER A 15 37.68 -33.81 19.79
N VAL A 16 38.63 -32.94 20.10
CA VAL A 16 38.41 -31.74 20.91
C VAL A 16 37.70 -30.64 20.09
N VAL A 17 37.99 -30.54 18.80
CA VAL A 17 37.37 -29.51 17.92
C VAL A 17 35.90 -29.83 17.63
N MET A 18 35.49 -31.10 17.65
CA MET A 18 34.11 -31.51 17.37
C MET A 18 33.10 -31.24 18.51
N ASN A 19 33.58 -30.86 19.69
CA ASN A 19 32.75 -30.51 20.83
C ASN A 19 32.52 -28.99 21.01
N ALA A 20 33.03 -28.18 20.08
CA ALA A 20 32.83 -26.74 20.11
C ALA A 20 31.43 -26.39 19.56
N CYS A 21 30.61 -25.81 20.42
CA CYS A 21 29.36 -25.10 20.13
C CYS A 21 28.12 -25.93 19.79
N LYS A 22 27.61 -26.68 20.76
CA LYS A 22 26.16 -26.77 20.95
C LYS A 22 25.71 -25.74 21.97
N LYS A 23 25.85 -24.46 21.64
CA LYS A 23 25.11 -23.43 22.36
C LYS A 23 23.74 -23.37 21.73
N ASP A 24 22.76 -23.95 22.38
CA ASP A 24 21.37 -23.78 21.98
C ASP A 24 21.10 -22.28 21.91
N LEU A 25 20.63 -21.83 20.74
CA LEU A 25 20.21 -20.44 20.60
C LEU A 25 19.11 -20.21 21.63
N PRO A 26 19.26 -19.19 22.51
CA PRO A 26 18.20 -18.91 23.48
C PRO A 26 16.91 -18.64 22.70
N PHE A 27 15.86 -19.43 22.98
CA PHE A 27 14.53 -19.11 22.48
C PHE A 27 14.16 -17.71 22.96
N TYR A 28 13.52 -16.94 22.06
CA TYR A 28 13.00 -15.64 22.44
C TYR A 28 11.91 -15.84 23.52
N ASN A 29 12.24 -15.50 24.75
CA ASN A 29 11.34 -15.58 25.92
C ASN A 29 10.71 -14.23 26.26
N GLY A 30 10.79 -13.25 25.34
CA GLY A 30 10.19 -11.94 25.52
C GLY A 30 8.68 -11.95 25.25
N ASP A 31 8.03 -10.84 25.59
CA ASP A 31 6.62 -10.62 25.29
C ASP A 31 6.36 -10.76 23.79
N VAL A 32 5.27 -11.43 23.43
CA VAL A 32 4.86 -11.56 22.04
C VAL A 32 4.36 -10.20 21.56
N GLY A 33 5.11 -9.61 20.62
CA GLY A 33 4.80 -8.32 20.03
C GLY A 33 3.82 -8.45 18.87
N ILE A 34 3.06 -7.37 18.60
CA ILE A 34 2.15 -7.27 17.44
C ILE A 34 2.37 -5.94 16.72
N TYR A 35 2.27 -5.95 15.37
CA TYR A 35 2.49 -4.77 14.54
C TYR A 35 1.81 -4.87 13.18
N PHE A 36 1.63 -3.73 12.50
CA PHE A 36 1.17 -3.68 11.11
C PHE A 36 2.32 -4.01 10.16
N LEU A 37 2.20 -5.10 9.41
CA LEU A 37 3.27 -5.58 8.54
C LEU A 37 3.75 -4.54 7.50
N PRO A 38 2.88 -3.76 6.82
CA PRO A 38 3.33 -2.78 5.83
C PRO A 38 4.22 -1.66 6.38
N ALA A 39 4.19 -1.43 7.70
CA ALA A 39 5.03 -0.43 8.35
C ALA A 39 6.49 -0.87 8.51
N ILE A 40 6.78 -2.18 8.40
CA ILE A 40 8.12 -2.76 8.56
C ILE A 40 8.61 -3.40 7.26
N GLN A 41 7.73 -4.13 6.59
CA GLN A 41 8.07 -4.89 5.39
C GLN A 41 7.14 -4.52 4.24
N SER A 42 7.72 -4.35 3.05
CA SER A 42 6.97 -4.08 1.83
C SER A 42 7.21 -5.18 0.80
N SER A 43 6.14 -5.59 0.12
CA SER A 43 6.19 -6.45 -1.05
C SER A 43 6.12 -5.61 -2.34
N GLY A 44 7.21 -4.88 -2.64
CA GLY A 44 7.32 -4.10 -3.89
C GLY A 44 6.96 -2.62 -3.82
N SER A 45 6.50 -2.10 -2.67
CA SER A 45 6.27 -0.67 -2.42
C SER A 45 7.14 -0.18 -1.26
N ALA A 46 7.29 1.14 -1.07
CA ALA A 46 7.96 1.67 0.10
C ALA A 46 7.24 1.27 1.39
N VAL A 47 7.98 0.96 2.47
CA VAL A 47 7.39 0.72 3.78
C VAL A 47 6.65 1.96 4.27
N SER A 48 5.43 1.80 4.75
CA SER A 48 4.56 2.91 5.14
C SER A 48 3.61 2.52 6.27
N ASP A 49 3.31 3.48 7.14
CA ASP A 49 2.22 3.40 8.12
C ASP A 49 0.93 4.07 7.60
N SER A 50 0.84 4.29 6.31
CA SER A 50 -0.34 4.89 5.68
C SER A 50 -0.57 4.41 4.25
N THR A 51 -1.84 4.45 3.83
CA THR A 51 -2.29 4.11 2.47
C THR A 51 -3.39 5.07 2.04
N LEU A 52 -3.46 5.36 0.73
CA LEU A 52 -4.58 6.05 0.10
C LEU A 52 -5.41 5.05 -0.71
N ILE A 53 -6.72 5.05 -0.47
CA ILE A 53 -7.73 4.36 -1.27
C ILE A 53 -8.51 5.44 -1.98
N SER A 54 -8.41 5.51 -3.29
CA SER A 54 -9.14 6.49 -4.09
C SER A 54 -10.10 5.80 -5.06
N PHE A 55 -11.33 6.29 -5.10
CA PHE A 55 -12.33 5.88 -6.08
C PHE A 55 -12.33 6.77 -7.33
N ALA A 56 -11.51 7.84 -7.34
CA ALA A 56 -11.53 8.88 -8.36
C ALA A 56 -11.40 8.36 -9.80
N PHE A 57 -10.67 7.26 -9.98
CA PHE A 57 -10.43 6.66 -11.30
C PHE A 57 -11.14 5.33 -11.50
N ALA A 58 -11.95 4.92 -10.51
CA ALA A 58 -12.78 3.73 -10.63
C ALA A 58 -14.04 4.01 -11.46
N LYS A 59 -14.57 2.96 -12.11
CA LYS A 59 -15.87 3.07 -12.81
C LYS A 59 -16.96 3.47 -11.82
N GLU A 60 -17.97 4.20 -12.29
CA GLU A 60 -19.10 4.63 -11.44
C GLU A 60 -19.87 3.47 -10.80
N SER A 61 -19.85 2.30 -11.44
CA SER A 61 -20.44 1.07 -10.89
C SER A 61 -19.73 0.52 -9.66
N VAL A 62 -18.47 0.92 -9.43
CA VAL A 62 -17.70 0.52 -8.24
C VAL A 62 -18.15 1.37 -7.06
N LYS A 63 -18.87 0.75 -6.13
CA LYS A 63 -19.41 1.41 -4.92
C LYS A 63 -18.61 1.07 -3.68
N ASP A 64 -17.87 -0.04 -3.68
CA ASP A 64 -17.10 -0.53 -2.55
C ASP A 64 -15.69 -0.94 -2.97
N SER A 65 -14.75 -0.84 -2.02
CA SER A 65 -13.39 -1.35 -2.17
C SER A 65 -12.96 -2.08 -0.90
N ILE A 66 -12.39 -3.28 -1.02
CA ILE A 66 -11.88 -4.04 0.12
C ILE A 66 -10.37 -3.85 0.24
N PHE A 67 -9.97 -3.17 1.29
CA PHE A 67 -8.58 -3.04 1.70
C PHE A 67 -8.19 -4.18 2.65
N ARG A 68 -6.99 -4.71 2.47
CA ARG A 68 -6.43 -5.78 3.28
C ARG A 68 -5.19 -5.28 3.99
N LEU A 69 -5.27 -5.18 5.32
CA LEU A 69 -4.18 -4.72 6.17
C LEU A 69 -3.60 -5.90 6.95
N PRO A 70 -2.44 -6.43 6.58
CA PRO A 70 -1.83 -7.53 7.28
C PRO A 70 -1.23 -7.07 8.62
N VAL A 71 -1.49 -7.88 9.64
CA VAL A 71 -0.94 -7.77 10.99
C VAL A 71 -0.03 -8.97 11.23
N GLN A 72 1.09 -8.76 11.88
CA GLN A 72 2.06 -9.82 12.18
C GLN A 72 2.52 -9.75 13.62
N ILE A 73 2.90 -10.91 14.16
CA ILE A 73 3.48 -11.02 15.49
C ILE A 73 5.00 -11.21 15.43
N ILE A 74 5.66 -10.79 16.52
CA ILE A 74 7.03 -11.17 16.86
C ILE A 74 6.96 -12.08 18.08
N GLY A 75 7.67 -13.20 18.01
CA GLY A 75 7.74 -14.20 19.06
C GLY A 75 7.19 -15.55 18.61
N ALA A 76 6.93 -16.43 19.57
CA ALA A 76 6.52 -17.80 19.28
C ALA A 76 5.07 -17.87 18.79
N VAL A 77 4.81 -18.78 17.86
CA VAL A 77 3.44 -19.20 17.50
C VAL A 77 2.78 -19.91 18.68
N SER A 78 1.45 -19.93 18.67
CA SER A 78 0.65 -20.66 19.67
C SER A 78 -0.19 -21.73 18.99
N ALA A 79 -0.37 -22.87 19.65
CA ALA A 79 -1.27 -23.91 19.20
C ALA A 79 -2.77 -23.53 19.34
N SER A 80 -3.07 -22.45 20.09
CA SER A 80 -4.41 -21.86 20.18
C SER A 80 -4.48 -20.52 19.49
N GLY A 81 -5.68 -20.14 19.04
CA GLY A 81 -5.96 -18.82 18.52
C GLY A 81 -5.81 -17.76 19.61
N ARG A 82 -5.31 -16.57 19.25
CA ARG A 82 -5.09 -15.45 20.16
C ARG A 82 -5.70 -14.19 19.61
N GLU A 83 -6.70 -13.65 20.29
CA GLU A 83 -7.33 -12.40 19.89
C GLU A 83 -6.39 -11.22 20.18
N TYR A 84 -6.35 -10.25 19.26
CA TYR A 84 -5.66 -8.99 19.45
C TYR A 84 -6.64 -7.82 19.49
N LYS A 85 -6.25 -6.74 20.17
CA LYS A 85 -7.09 -5.57 20.34
C LYS A 85 -6.76 -4.53 19.27
N LEU A 86 -7.77 -4.17 18.46
CA LEU A 86 -7.74 -3.11 17.47
C LEU A 86 -8.69 -2.00 17.93
N GLU A 87 -8.21 -0.76 17.90
CA GLU A 87 -9.01 0.41 18.23
C GLU A 87 -9.01 1.42 17.09
N ILE A 88 -10.17 2.05 16.86
CA ILE A 88 -10.29 3.21 15.98
C ILE A 88 -9.87 4.43 16.79
N ASP A 89 -8.87 5.17 16.29
CA ASP A 89 -8.44 6.42 16.90
C ASP A 89 -9.57 7.46 16.84
N PRO A 90 -9.90 8.15 17.95
CA PRO A 90 -10.97 9.14 18.01
C PRO A 90 -10.81 10.32 17.04
N THR A 91 -9.60 10.56 16.55
CA THR A 91 -9.32 11.59 15.55
C THR A 91 -9.56 11.12 14.11
N SER A 92 -10.13 9.92 13.92
CA SER A 92 -10.58 9.44 12.62
C SER A 92 -11.74 10.29 12.11
N THR A 93 -11.69 10.67 10.83
CA THR A 93 -12.80 11.39 10.18
C THR A 93 -13.72 10.48 9.39
N ALA A 94 -13.24 9.30 8.98
CA ALA A 94 -14.07 8.23 8.44
C ALA A 94 -14.89 7.58 9.57
N LYS A 95 -16.16 7.27 9.29
CA LYS A 95 -17.11 6.71 10.28
C LYS A 95 -17.49 5.29 9.89
N GLU A 96 -17.44 4.36 10.84
CA GLU A 96 -17.90 2.99 10.68
C GLU A 96 -19.42 2.97 10.40
N GLY A 97 -19.87 2.03 9.56
CA GLY A 97 -21.26 1.94 9.10
C GLY A 97 -21.66 2.98 8.04
N VAL A 98 -20.80 3.97 7.74
CA VAL A 98 -21.03 5.00 6.72
C VAL A 98 -19.96 4.94 5.63
N HIS A 99 -18.69 5.11 6.02
CA HIS A 99 -17.56 5.18 5.09
C HIS A 99 -16.81 3.86 4.98
N PHE A 100 -16.91 3.02 6.00
CA PHE A 100 -16.29 1.70 6.02
C PHE A 100 -17.00 0.75 6.98
N ASP A 101 -16.79 -0.57 6.76
CA ASP A 101 -17.12 -1.65 7.69
C ASP A 101 -15.92 -2.60 7.81
N PHE A 102 -15.75 -3.19 9.00
CA PHE A 102 -14.89 -4.35 9.14
C PHE A 102 -15.58 -5.59 8.60
N VAL A 103 -14.89 -6.33 7.72
CA VAL A 103 -15.39 -7.62 7.20
C VAL A 103 -15.09 -8.76 8.18
N ASN A 104 -14.05 -8.60 9.00
CA ASN A 104 -13.69 -9.56 10.02
C ASN A 104 -14.73 -9.52 11.18
N THR A 105 -15.21 -10.68 11.60
CA THR A 105 -16.03 -10.83 12.81
C THR A 105 -15.19 -10.91 14.07
N LYS A 106 -13.90 -11.28 13.91
CA LYS A 106 -12.91 -11.36 15.00
C LYS A 106 -11.54 -10.93 14.48
N PHE A 107 -10.75 -10.33 15.36
CA PHE A 107 -9.35 -9.99 15.13
C PHE A 107 -8.48 -10.98 15.90
N GLU A 108 -8.00 -12.03 15.19
CA GLU A 108 -7.36 -13.18 15.83
C GLU A 108 -6.20 -13.70 14.99
N ILE A 109 -5.06 -13.89 15.63
CA ILE A 109 -3.98 -14.71 15.06
C ILE A 109 -4.36 -16.17 15.26
N LYS A 110 -4.66 -16.88 14.19
CA LYS A 110 -5.11 -18.27 14.22
C LYS A 110 -4.03 -19.22 14.75
N PRO A 111 -4.40 -20.43 15.20
CA PRO A 111 -3.45 -21.43 15.67
C PRO A 111 -2.31 -21.65 14.66
N ASN A 112 -1.08 -21.69 15.16
CA ASN A 112 0.15 -21.91 14.38
C ASN A 112 0.41 -20.90 13.25
N GLN A 113 -0.21 -19.72 13.30
CA GLN A 113 0.01 -18.63 12.35
C GLN A 113 0.82 -17.50 13.00
N LEU A 114 1.56 -16.75 12.14
CA LEU A 114 2.28 -15.54 12.52
C LEU A 114 1.54 -14.28 12.09
N GLN A 115 0.51 -14.39 11.26
CA GLN A 115 -0.16 -13.27 10.62
C GLN A 115 -1.68 -13.44 10.63
N ASP A 116 -2.37 -12.30 10.64
CA ASP A 116 -3.77 -12.16 10.28
C ASP A 116 -3.92 -11.00 9.27
N THR A 117 -5.10 -10.90 8.67
CA THR A 117 -5.43 -9.81 7.75
C THR A 117 -6.72 -9.13 8.17
N ILE A 118 -6.63 -7.88 8.57
CA ILE A 118 -7.78 -7.01 8.77
C ILE A 118 -8.33 -6.66 7.38
N LYS A 119 -9.59 -6.99 7.14
CA LYS A 119 -10.32 -6.68 5.91
C LYS A 119 -11.30 -5.56 6.18
N ILE A 120 -11.11 -4.44 5.49
CA ILE A 120 -11.92 -3.23 5.64
C ILE A 120 -12.59 -2.95 4.31
N LYS A 121 -13.91 -2.92 4.29
CA LYS A 121 -14.70 -2.54 3.12
C LYS A 121 -14.99 -1.05 3.20
N PHE A 122 -14.41 -0.27 2.29
CA PHE A 122 -14.69 1.16 2.15
C PHE A 122 -15.84 1.39 1.19
N HIS A 123 -16.72 2.33 1.52
CA HIS A 123 -17.86 2.73 0.73
C HIS A 123 -17.57 4.03 -0.03
N ARG A 124 -17.98 4.07 -1.31
CA ARG A 124 -17.93 5.27 -2.15
C ARG A 124 -19.11 6.16 -1.84
N THR A 125 -18.99 7.00 -0.81
CA THR A 125 -20.01 7.97 -0.39
C THR A 125 -19.88 9.30 -1.14
N ILE A 126 -20.94 10.11 -1.16
CA ILE A 126 -20.97 11.37 -1.94
C ILE A 126 -19.95 12.39 -1.37
N ASP A 127 -19.79 12.44 -0.08
CA ASP A 127 -18.93 13.43 0.61
C ASP A 127 -17.45 13.25 0.32
N ILE A 128 -16.97 12.02 0.09
CA ILE A 128 -15.55 11.77 -0.26
C ILE A 128 -15.17 12.27 -1.66
N ALA A 129 -16.12 12.70 -2.49
CA ALA A 129 -15.84 13.36 -3.76
C ALA A 129 -15.21 14.75 -3.58
N ASN A 130 -15.46 15.40 -2.44
CA ASN A 130 -15.01 16.76 -2.15
C ASN A 130 -14.01 16.83 -0.99
N GLN A 131 -13.83 15.76 -0.23
CA GLN A 131 -12.93 15.71 0.91
C GLN A 131 -12.27 14.34 1.06
N ARG A 132 -11.05 14.37 1.59
CA ARG A 132 -10.34 13.15 1.96
C ARG A 132 -10.61 12.83 3.42
N LEU A 133 -11.18 11.65 3.67
CA LEU A 133 -11.37 11.14 5.02
C LEU A 133 -10.21 10.25 5.43
N THR A 134 -10.02 10.09 6.75
CA THR A 134 -8.95 9.29 7.32
C THR A 134 -9.52 8.35 8.36
N LEU A 135 -9.24 7.06 8.23
CA LEU A 135 -9.37 6.06 9.28
C LEU A 135 -8.00 5.82 9.90
N LYS A 136 -7.89 5.98 11.20
CA LYS A 136 -6.69 5.67 11.97
C LYS A 136 -6.98 4.47 12.85
N LEU A 137 -6.15 3.46 12.75
CA LEU A 137 -6.24 2.21 13.51
C LEU A 137 -5.04 2.09 14.43
N ASN A 138 -5.26 1.66 15.67
CA ASN A 138 -4.23 1.40 16.65
C ASN A 138 -4.33 -0.04 17.16
N LEU A 139 -3.21 -0.74 17.13
CA LEU A 139 -3.04 -2.00 17.89
C LEU A 139 -2.76 -1.64 19.35
N VAL A 140 -3.49 -2.24 20.25
CA VAL A 140 -3.40 -1.99 21.69
C VAL A 140 -3.01 -3.27 22.41
N SER A 141 -2.13 -3.14 23.40
CA SER A 141 -1.70 -4.28 24.22
C SER A 141 -2.90 -4.93 24.94
N ASN A 142 -2.89 -6.26 24.98
CA ASN A 142 -3.83 -7.06 25.74
C ASN A 142 -3.09 -8.21 26.46
N GLU A 143 -3.82 -9.21 26.95
CA GLU A 143 -3.25 -10.39 27.59
C GLU A 143 -2.38 -11.24 26.67
N ASN A 144 -2.69 -11.27 25.35
CA ASN A 144 -2.01 -12.11 24.36
C ASN A 144 -0.80 -11.41 23.68
N PHE A 145 -0.88 -10.08 23.52
CA PHE A 145 0.07 -9.32 22.71
C PHE A 145 0.45 -7.99 23.35
N LYS A 146 1.72 -7.62 23.19
CA LYS A 146 2.26 -6.32 23.62
C LYS A 146 2.65 -5.48 22.42
N THR A 147 2.61 -4.16 22.57
CA THR A 147 3.03 -3.19 21.58
C THR A 147 4.49 -2.76 21.82
N VAL A 148 5.40 -3.77 21.85
CA VAL A 148 6.82 -3.59 22.21
C VAL A 148 7.64 -2.78 21.21
N MET A 149 7.14 -2.66 19.97
CA MET A 149 7.77 -1.89 18.90
C MET A 149 6.84 -0.77 18.44
N PRO A 150 6.87 0.42 19.07
CA PRO A 150 5.92 1.48 18.73
C PRO A 150 6.20 2.13 17.37
N GLY A 151 7.44 2.09 16.88
CA GLY A 151 7.80 2.68 15.59
C GLY A 151 9.28 3.06 15.49
N VAL A 152 9.62 3.78 14.43
CA VAL A 152 10.97 4.25 14.14
C VAL A 152 10.97 5.74 13.77
N VAL A 153 12.02 6.47 14.16
CA VAL A 153 12.28 7.83 13.67
C VAL A 153 12.77 7.74 12.23
N THR A 154 12.01 8.33 11.28
CA THR A 154 12.35 8.29 9.85
C THR A 154 13.15 9.51 9.39
N ASN A 155 13.09 10.59 10.16
CA ASN A 155 13.87 11.80 9.92
C ASN A 155 14.28 12.41 11.28
N THR A 156 15.56 12.40 11.56
CA THR A 156 16.10 12.91 12.83
C THR A 156 16.04 14.43 12.96
N THR A 157 16.06 15.15 11.83
CA THR A 157 16.02 16.61 11.81
C THR A 157 14.62 17.13 12.11
N THR A 158 13.57 16.49 11.55
CA THR A 158 12.17 16.92 11.75
C THR A 158 11.47 16.16 12.87
N GLY A 159 12.08 15.11 13.40
CA GLY A 159 11.47 14.21 14.39
C GLY A 159 10.35 13.33 13.80
N ALA A 160 10.21 13.25 12.47
CA ALA A 160 9.18 12.44 11.83
C ALA A 160 9.34 10.98 12.20
N LYS A 161 8.22 10.31 12.48
CA LYS A 161 8.17 8.91 12.91
C LYS A 161 7.23 8.12 12.02
N ARG A 162 7.57 6.86 11.78
CA ARG A 162 6.67 5.85 11.23
C ARG A 162 6.24 4.91 12.36
N SER A 163 4.92 4.79 12.55
CA SER A 163 4.37 3.89 13.57
C SER A 163 4.33 2.45 13.06
N TYR A 164 4.60 1.48 13.94
CA TYR A 164 4.41 0.07 13.66
C TYR A 164 3.09 -0.46 14.22
N ILE A 165 2.51 0.27 15.18
CA ILE A 165 1.29 -0.09 15.89
C ILE A 165 0.10 0.81 15.55
N GLY A 166 0.33 1.88 14.80
CA GLY A 166 -0.69 2.77 14.26
C GLY A 166 -0.66 2.75 12.74
N TYR A 167 -1.82 2.71 12.09
CA TYR A 167 -1.94 2.74 10.63
C TYR A 167 -3.02 3.71 10.18
N LYS A 168 -2.72 4.52 9.16
CA LYS A 168 -3.62 5.53 8.61
C LYS A 168 -4.10 5.11 7.23
N ILE A 169 -5.40 5.04 7.03
CA ILE A 169 -6.00 4.77 5.74
C ILE A 169 -6.76 6.02 5.33
N LYS A 170 -6.32 6.64 4.26
CA LYS A 170 -7.00 7.77 3.65
C LYS A 170 -7.94 7.25 2.59
N VAL A 171 -9.15 7.82 2.50
CA VAL A 171 -10.12 7.46 1.46
C VAL A 171 -10.68 8.73 0.82
N ASP A 172 -10.76 8.72 -0.50
CA ASP A 172 -11.37 9.81 -1.28
C ASP A 172 -11.94 9.32 -2.61
N ASP A 173 -12.71 10.20 -3.26
CA ASP A 173 -13.16 10.13 -4.66
C ASP A 173 -12.84 11.45 -5.37
N ILE A 174 -11.78 12.14 -4.91
CA ILE A 174 -11.39 13.45 -5.42
C ILE A 174 -10.72 13.26 -6.76
N PHE A 175 -11.41 13.67 -7.83
CA PHE A 175 -10.89 13.60 -9.17
C PHE A 175 -9.86 14.70 -9.39
N GLY A 176 -8.60 14.35 -9.26
CA GLY A 176 -7.46 15.24 -9.46
C GLY A 176 -6.60 14.83 -10.66
N MET A 177 -5.59 15.65 -10.96
CA MET A 177 -4.62 15.33 -12.00
C MET A 177 -3.86 14.05 -11.63
N PRO A 178 -3.83 13.04 -12.52
CA PRO A 178 -3.12 11.78 -12.28
C PRO A 178 -1.61 11.98 -12.17
N SER A 179 -0.96 11.03 -11.48
CA SER A 179 0.49 11.09 -11.26
C SER A 179 1.35 11.00 -12.52
N LEU A 180 0.84 10.34 -13.56
CA LEU A 180 1.48 10.21 -14.86
C LEU A 180 0.92 11.19 -15.91
N TRP A 181 0.20 12.24 -15.49
CA TRP A 181 -0.25 13.28 -16.40
C TRP A 181 0.90 14.21 -16.77
N SER A 182 1.22 14.29 -18.02
CA SER A 182 2.23 15.22 -18.54
C SER A 182 1.57 16.41 -19.24
N ASN A 183 1.71 17.60 -18.69
CA ASN A 183 1.24 18.82 -19.36
C ASN A 183 1.96 19.08 -20.69
N TYR A 184 3.19 18.60 -20.83
CA TYR A 184 3.94 18.71 -22.07
C TYR A 184 3.30 17.92 -23.21
N PHE A 185 2.87 16.67 -22.93
CA PHE A 185 2.24 15.81 -23.94
C PHE A 185 0.73 16.03 -24.04
N PHE A 186 0.02 16.16 -22.89
CA PHE A 186 -1.44 16.13 -22.86
C PHE A 186 -2.07 17.52 -22.66
N GLY A 187 -1.25 18.55 -22.39
CA GLY A 187 -1.71 19.90 -22.10
C GLY A 187 -2.41 20.01 -20.76
N LYS A 188 -3.19 21.08 -20.59
CA LYS A 188 -3.96 21.35 -19.38
C LYS A 188 -4.86 20.16 -19.03
N PHE A 189 -4.80 19.72 -17.76
CA PHE A 189 -5.64 18.63 -17.28
C PHE A 189 -7.11 19.04 -17.18
N SER A 190 -8.00 18.14 -17.62
CA SER A 190 -9.44 18.18 -17.32
C SER A 190 -10.00 16.76 -17.21
N LYS A 191 -11.10 16.61 -16.48
CA LYS A 191 -11.79 15.33 -16.34
C LYS A 191 -12.31 14.84 -17.70
N LYS A 192 -12.86 15.76 -18.50
CA LYS A 192 -13.39 15.47 -19.82
C LYS A 192 -12.28 14.95 -20.75
N LYS A 193 -11.11 15.57 -20.73
CA LYS A 193 -9.96 15.19 -21.56
C LYS A 193 -9.45 13.80 -21.22
N ILE A 194 -9.21 13.49 -19.94
CA ILE A 194 -8.69 12.16 -19.56
C ILE A 194 -9.69 11.04 -19.87
N VAL A 195 -11.00 11.27 -19.70
CA VAL A 195 -12.03 10.30 -20.05
C VAL A 195 -12.05 10.07 -21.57
N LEU A 196 -11.98 11.15 -22.36
CA LEU A 196 -11.89 11.04 -23.81
C LEU A 196 -10.63 10.27 -24.23
N MET A 197 -9.46 10.62 -23.68
CA MET A 197 -8.19 9.93 -23.97
C MET A 197 -8.28 8.43 -23.63
N ALA A 198 -8.82 8.09 -22.46
CA ALA A 198 -8.98 6.70 -22.03
C ALA A 198 -9.85 5.92 -23.05
N ASN A 199 -10.97 6.49 -23.45
CA ASN A 199 -11.87 5.85 -24.43
C ASN A 199 -11.23 5.68 -25.81
N VAL A 200 -10.58 6.73 -26.32
CA VAL A 200 -9.96 6.74 -27.67
C VAL A 200 -8.75 5.80 -27.75
N LEU A 201 -7.99 5.69 -26.66
CA LEU A 201 -6.78 4.87 -26.60
C LEU A 201 -7.07 3.42 -26.12
N GLY A 202 -8.31 3.10 -25.74
CA GLY A 202 -8.66 1.80 -25.14
C GLY A 202 -8.00 1.56 -23.79
N LEU A 203 -7.75 2.63 -23.03
CA LEU A 203 -7.15 2.60 -21.71
C LEU A 203 -8.21 2.71 -20.61
N THR A 204 -7.83 2.34 -19.39
CA THR A 204 -8.56 2.72 -18.19
C THR A 204 -8.03 4.05 -17.65
N VAL A 205 -8.89 4.85 -17.02
CA VAL A 205 -8.46 6.12 -16.41
C VAL A 205 -7.41 5.90 -15.32
N SER A 206 -7.45 4.75 -14.61
CA SER A 206 -6.46 4.38 -13.60
C SER A 206 -5.04 4.23 -14.16
N GLN A 207 -4.89 3.83 -15.43
CA GLN A 207 -3.56 3.68 -16.05
C GLN A 207 -2.79 5.01 -16.16
N PHE A 208 -3.47 6.15 -16.06
CA PHE A 208 -2.80 7.45 -15.94
C PHE A 208 -2.17 7.69 -14.56
N ASN A 209 -2.42 6.79 -13.59
CA ASN A 209 -1.76 6.76 -12.28
C ASN A 209 -0.81 5.57 -12.13
N ASP A 210 -1.20 4.39 -12.57
CA ASP A 210 -0.57 3.11 -12.26
C ASP A 210 0.02 2.39 -13.49
N GLY A 211 -0.04 3.01 -14.66
CA GLY A 211 0.49 2.46 -15.92
C GLY A 211 2.01 2.31 -15.96
N GLY A 212 2.73 2.91 -15.01
CA GLY A 212 4.17 2.77 -14.83
C GLY A 212 4.99 3.15 -16.05
N GLN A 213 6.19 2.58 -16.20
CA GLN A 213 7.13 2.89 -17.30
C GLN A 213 6.54 2.58 -18.68
N ALA A 214 5.67 1.57 -18.79
CA ALA A 214 5.02 1.21 -20.05
C ALA A 214 4.08 2.30 -20.56
N PHE A 215 3.44 3.05 -19.67
CA PHE A 215 2.64 4.22 -20.01
C PHE A 215 3.54 5.40 -20.42
N LEU A 216 4.55 5.73 -19.61
CA LEU A 216 5.47 6.84 -19.86
C LEU A 216 6.16 6.73 -21.23
N ASN A 217 6.56 5.53 -21.62
CA ASN A 217 7.20 5.29 -22.92
C ASN A 217 6.27 5.53 -24.13
N LYS A 218 4.97 5.69 -23.91
CA LYS A 218 3.97 5.88 -24.97
C LYS A 218 3.30 7.26 -24.96
N GLU A 219 3.66 8.16 -24.06
CA GLU A 219 3.01 9.47 -23.92
C GLU A 219 2.99 10.26 -25.25
N ASN A 220 4.10 10.31 -25.96
CA ASN A 220 4.18 10.97 -27.25
C ASN A 220 3.22 10.34 -28.29
N TYR A 221 3.18 9.01 -28.35
CA TYR A 221 2.23 8.30 -29.22
C TYR A 221 0.78 8.61 -28.85
N PHE A 222 0.46 8.59 -27.57
CA PHE A 222 -0.89 8.91 -27.06
C PHE A 222 -1.31 10.33 -27.44
N ALA A 223 -0.43 11.31 -27.26
CA ALA A 223 -0.70 12.70 -27.60
C ALA A 223 -0.96 12.88 -29.10
N LEU A 224 -0.07 12.34 -29.95
CA LEU A 224 -0.22 12.40 -31.42
C LEU A 224 -1.53 11.74 -31.89
N PHE A 225 -1.83 10.55 -31.35
CA PHE A 225 -3.01 9.80 -31.76
C PHE A 225 -4.31 10.54 -31.39
N VAL A 226 -4.39 11.05 -30.15
CA VAL A 226 -5.57 11.78 -29.68
C VAL A 226 -5.70 13.13 -30.37
N GLN A 227 -4.59 13.85 -30.60
CA GLN A 227 -4.64 15.12 -31.36
C GLN A 227 -5.16 14.91 -32.77
N ARG A 228 -4.69 13.86 -33.46
CA ARG A 228 -5.22 13.50 -34.77
C ARG A 228 -6.71 13.22 -34.73
N TYR A 229 -7.17 12.42 -33.78
CA TYR A 229 -8.59 12.13 -33.58
C TYR A 229 -9.42 13.41 -33.37
N LEU A 230 -8.93 14.37 -32.58
CA LEU A 230 -9.59 15.66 -32.34
C LEU A 230 -9.63 16.50 -33.63
N ASN A 231 -8.57 16.51 -34.42
CA ASN A 231 -8.51 17.22 -35.68
C ASN A 231 -9.46 16.63 -36.73
N ASP A 232 -9.58 15.31 -36.79
CA ASP A 232 -10.49 14.61 -37.71
C ASP A 232 -11.95 14.93 -37.35
N LEU A 233 -12.30 14.97 -36.05
CA LEU A 233 -13.62 15.39 -35.59
C LEU A 233 -13.91 16.87 -35.93
N ALA A 234 -12.95 17.75 -35.71
CA ALA A 234 -13.13 19.16 -36.02
C ALA A 234 -13.34 19.40 -37.53
N ALA A 235 -12.59 18.68 -38.38
CA ALA A 235 -12.77 18.71 -39.84
C ALA A 235 -14.14 18.21 -40.28
N ALA A 236 -14.75 17.27 -39.50
CA ALA A 236 -16.11 16.80 -39.72
C ALA A 236 -17.20 17.71 -39.09
N GLY A 237 -16.83 18.89 -38.58
CA GLY A 237 -17.74 19.81 -37.90
C GLY A 237 -18.18 19.39 -36.49
N GLN A 238 -17.51 18.40 -35.88
CA GLN A 238 -17.77 17.84 -34.56
C GLN A 238 -16.70 18.22 -33.55
N THR A 239 -16.36 19.52 -33.47
CA THR A 239 -15.34 20.01 -32.53
C THR A 239 -15.66 19.59 -31.10
N VAL A 240 -14.67 18.95 -30.45
CA VAL A 240 -14.75 18.58 -29.04
C VAL A 240 -14.24 19.76 -28.21
N TYR A 241 -15.05 20.22 -27.28
CA TYR A 241 -14.70 21.30 -26.36
C TYR A 241 -14.33 20.77 -24.98
N ASP A 242 -13.33 21.37 -24.35
CA ASP A 242 -12.94 21.10 -22.98
C ASP A 242 -13.91 21.70 -21.97
N GLU A 243 -13.69 21.51 -20.67
CA GLU A 243 -14.55 21.99 -19.59
C GLU A 243 -14.63 23.53 -19.52
N ASP A 244 -13.58 24.20 -19.98
CA ASP A 244 -13.52 25.68 -20.02
C ASP A 244 -14.13 26.27 -21.31
N GLY A 245 -14.72 25.46 -22.16
CA GLY A 245 -15.35 25.88 -23.41
C GLY A 245 -14.38 26.12 -24.58
N THR A 246 -13.09 25.90 -24.39
CA THR A 246 -12.11 25.97 -25.49
C THR A 246 -12.08 24.66 -26.28
N PRO A 247 -11.74 24.69 -27.60
CA PRO A 247 -11.49 23.45 -28.33
C PRO A 247 -10.43 22.60 -27.63
N MET A 248 -10.76 21.33 -27.41
CA MET A 248 -9.85 20.41 -26.75
C MET A 248 -8.63 20.14 -27.63
N ARG A 249 -7.44 20.22 -27.05
CA ARG A 249 -6.16 19.91 -27.71
C ARG A 249 -5.20 19.23 -26.76
N MET A 250 -4.22 18.53 -27.31
CA MET A 250 -3.08 18.00 -26.57
C MET A 250 -2.10 19.13 -26.22
N GLY A 251 -0.90 18.82 -25.76
CA GLY A 251 0.12 19.80 -25.44
C GLY A 251 0.55 20.64 -26.65
N ASP A 252 1.25 21.75 -26.40
CA ASP A 252 1.53 22.76 -27.41
C ASP A 252 2.42 22.30 -28.60
N ASN A 253 2.99 21.13 -28.50
CA ASN A 253 3.83 20.53 -29.55
C ASN A 253 3.10 19.51 -30.43
N PHE A 254 1.76 19.44 -30.35
CA PHE A 254 0.95 18.45 -31.08
C PHE A 254 -0.18 19.10 -31.88
#